data_54974487b3b5f23c4387c9b07c110236
#
_entry.id   54974487b3b5f23c4387c9b07c110236
#
_cell.length_a   1.000
_cell.length_b   1.000
_cell.length_c   1.000
_cell.angle_alpha   90.00
_cell.angle_beta   90.00
_cell.angle_gamma   90.00
#
_symmetry.space_group_name_H-M   'P 1'
#
loop_
_entity.id
_entity.type
_entity.pdbx_description
1 polymer ?
#
loop_
_entity_poly.entity_id
_entity_poly.type
_entity_poly.pdbx_seq_one_letter_code
_entity_poly.pdbx_strand_id
1 'polypeptide(L)'
;MNPKSIHRTVLLAILVLLFLSLSRDGPRPAPITIVSEQVPVGCSVPVSRSWIEKVNRLRWVAYSSPNPDLTLRYYQPTADTLYQDLRVLRRAGFTGLITYGSAGIMGTQFLSVAGSLGFQGVIMGIWSPDNPAELNHAQAAGSLPIVLGYVMGNEGLSGARDRYTLSDLCSAITGLRTSSGKPVATAEDVDTYSYRPGLLSVGDWLFPIAHPYWHAIEEPQRAIQWEQEQYEAFLEKTDRFVFFEEDGLPTSGANGLSELNQDLFYRGLAKTEIRFAYFEAFDQPSKINSSVEPHWGIFHSNLKPKLLGWDLMGYRLFTAGNGSDFWVQECSGRSAVHCLVNTAETSLVVGRGLEGKQYRSILAFDTSGLPEQSTVTSVKLKLKVSGVRGFNLVNNQNKLTLDLCASRSQQAARHSTVELNSGWACIDNIGSFEKNTNMGWATIDLHQDAIHSFSLKGITRFRLRMSGIENMRTERAYVQFDRGISDISNSPVLLVRYTY
;
A
#
# COMPACT_ATOMS: atom_id res chain seq x y z
N MET A 1 -14.96 44.95 -45.62
CA MET A 1 -15.27 43.97 -44.58
C MET A 1 -15.93 42.77 -45.24
N ASN A 2 -15.33 41.60 -45.09
CA ASN A 2 -15.65 40.39 -45.88
C ASN A 2 -16.74 39.57 -45.16
N PRO A 3 -17.90 39.31 -45.77
CA PRO A 3 -19.05 38.66 -45.09
C PRO A 3 -18.81 37.18 -44.70
N LYS A 4 -17.69 36.58 -45.08
CA LYS A 4 -17.35 35.21 -44.75
C LYS A 4 -16.77 35.01 -43.33
N SER A 5 -16.45 36.09 -42.59
CA SER A 5 -15.89 36.01 -41.23
C SER A 5 -16.96 35.90 -40.13
N ILE A 6 -18.17 36.41 -40.40
CA ILE A 6 -19.26 36.43 -39.38
C ILE A 6 -19.93 35.04 -39.25
N HIS A 7 -19.96 34.24 -40.34
CA HIS A 7 -20.57 32.92 -40.30
C HIS A 7 -19.72 31.83 -39.56
N ARG A 8 -18.38 32.00 -39.49
CA ARG A 8 -17.53 31.06 -38.77
C ARG A 8 -17.58 31.25 -37.24
N THR A 9 -17.74 32.47 -36.76
CA THR A 9 -17.78 32.75 -35.33
C THR A 9 -19.12 32.34 -34.71
N VAL A 10 -20.21 32.48 -35.45
CA VAL A 10 -21.56 32.07 -34.98
C VAL A 10 -21.70 30.56 -35.01
N LEU A 11 -21.10 29.87 -35.99
CA LEU A 11 -21.11 28.39 -36.02
C LEU A 11 -20.28 27.76 -34.90
N LEU A 12 -19.16 28.38 -34.51
CA LEU A 12 -18.34 27.90 -33.38
C LEU A 12 -19.04 28.12 -32.04
N ALA A 13 -19.75 29.22 -31.86
CA ALA A 13 -20.52 29.48 -30.64
C ALA A 13 -21.74 28.56 -30.49
N ILE A 14 -22.39 28.18 -31.61
CA ILE A 14 -23.51 27.21 -31.58
C ILE A 14 -23.01 25.79 -31.36
N LEU A 15 -21.80 25.39 -31.86
CA LEU A 15 -21.22 24.10 -31.59
C LEU A 15 -20.77 23.95 -30.12
N VAL A 16 -20.22 25.01 -29.51
CA VAL A 16 -19.84 25.00 -28.09
C VAL A 16 -21.08 24.95 -27.18
N LEU A 17 -22.18 25.60 -27.55
CA LEU A 17 -23.44 25.53 -26.81
C LEU A 17 -24.17 24.20 -26.99
N LEU A 18 -24.01 23.49 -28.13
CA LEU A 18 -24.54 22.15 -28.34
C LEU A 18 -23.74 21.05 -27.66
N PHE A 19 -22.43 21.24 -27.45
CA PHE A 19 -21.60 20.31 -26.64
C PHE A 19 -21.82 20.47 -25.14
N LEU A 20 -22.32 21.62 -24.66
CA LEU A 20 -22.68 21.86 -23.27
C LEU A 20 -24.10 21.38 -22.91
N SER A 21 -24.91 20.95 -23.88
CA SER A 21 -26.28 20.48 -23.66
C SER A 21 -26.47 18.96 -23.78
N LEU A 22 -25.40 18.17 -24.09
CA LEU A 22 -25.49 16.73 -24.28
C LEU A 22 -24.80 15.87 -23.19
N SER A 23 -24.49 16.46 -22.06
CA SER A 23 -24.00 15.69 -20.92
C SER A 23 -24.55 16.25 -19.61
N ARG A 24 -25.73 15.81 -19.21
CA ARG A 24 -26.21 15.86 -17.81
C ARG A 24 -27.63 15.32 -17.69
N ASP A 25 -27.82 14.04 -17.94
CA ASP A 25 -28.94 13.28 -17.38
C ASP A 25 -28.41 12.02 -16.67
N GLY A 26 -27.38 12.20 -15.84
CA GLY A 26 -27.14 11.31 -14.71
C GLY A 26 -28.10 11.72 -13.59
N PRO A 27 -28.53 10.81 -12.70
CA PRO A 27 -29.34 11.18 -11.54
C PRO A 27 -28.58 12.27 -10.79
N ARG A 28 -29.21 13.45 -10.63
CA ARG A 28 -28.68 14.51 -9.77
C ARG A 28 -28.48 13.89 -8.40
N PRO A 29 -27.29 14.03 -7.77
CA PRO A 29 -27.12 13.60 -6.40
C PRO A 29 -28.25 14.23 -5.58
N ALA A 30 -28.89 13.43 -4.75
CA ALA A 30 -29.94 13.91 -3.86
C ALA A 30 -29.38 15.12 -3.07
N PRO A 31 -30.17 16.19 -2.84
CA PRO A 31 -29.69 17.32 -2.08
C PRO A 31 -29.21 16.85 -0.72
N ILE A 32 -27.96 17.16 -0.37
CA ILE A 32 -27.39 16.85 0.92
C ILE A 32 -28.20 17.62 1.96
N THR A 33 -28.96 16.90 2.81
CA THR A 33 -29.72 17.51 3.89
C THR A 33 -28.77 17.85 5.02
N ILE A 34 -28.53 19.12 5.27
CA ILE A 34 -27.72 19.56 6.41
C ILE A 34 -28.49 19.26 7.70
N VAL A 35 -27.88 18.47 8.58
CA VAL A 35 -28.42 18.16 9.90
C VAL A 35 -27.92 19.22 10.88
N SER A 36 -28.82 20.11 11.30
CA SER A 36 -28.52 21.12 12.32
C SER A 36 -28.72 20.51 13.70
N GLU A 37 -27.63 20.09 14.33
CA GLU A 37 -27.62 19.57 15.69
C GLU A 37 -26.97 20.58 16.65
N GLN A 38 -27.55 20.73 17.83
CA GLN A 38 -26.90 21.53 18.88
C GLN A 38 -25.83 20.70 19.57
N VAL A 39 -24.58 21.15 19.50
CA VAL A 39 -23.47 20.51 20.21
C VAL A 39 -23.50 20.93 21.67
N PRO A 40 -23.56 20.00 22.64
CA PRO A 40 -23.53 20.31 24.06
C PRO A 40 -22.27 21.11 24.46
N VAL A 41 -22.44 22.05 25.37
CA VAL A 41 -21.32 22.82 25.94
C VAL A 41 -20.34 21.86 26.64
N GLY A 42 -19.03 22.05 26.41
CA GLY A 42 -18.00 21.20 27.00
C GLY A 42 -17.68 19.92 26.20
N CYS A 43 -18.33 19.71 25.03
CA CYS A 43 -18.03 18.57 24.17
C CYS A 43 -16.60 18.59 23.60
N SER A 44 -15.92 19.75 23.65
CA SER A 44 -14.53 19.90 23.22
C SER A 44 -13.70 20.73 24.19
N VAL A 45 -12.46 20.35 24.37
CA VAL A 45 -11.40 21.12 25.06
C VAL A 45 -10.15 21.09 24.17
N PRO A 46 -9.68 22.19 23.62
CA PRO A 46 -8.55 22.19 22.71
C PRO A 46 -7.31 21.51 23.33
N VAL A 47 -6.65 20.67 22.57
CA VAL A 47 -5.40 20.00 22.98
C VAL A 47 -4.27 21.00 23.19
N SER A 48 -3.37 20.72 24.14
CA SER A 48 -2.23 21.58 24.41
C SER A 48 -1.18 21.50 23.29
N ARG A 49 -0.39 22.56 23.16
CA ARG A 49 0.74 22.60 22.22
C ARG A 49 1.73 21.46 22.45
N SER A 50 2.03 21.14 23.70
CA SER A 50 2.94 20.03 24.04
C SER A 50 2.39 18.67 23.62
N TRP A 51 1.08 18.48 23.66
CA TRP A 51 0.44 17.28 23.16
C TRP A 51 0.55 17.21 21.63
N ILE A 52 0.25 18.29 20.92
CA ILE A 52 0.41 18.40 19.46
C ILE A 52 1.84 18.08 19.03
N GLU A 53 2.83 18.68 19.68
CA GLU A 53 4.25 18.40 19.40
C GLU A 53 4.61 16.93 19.61
N LYS A 54 4.05 16.28 20.61
CA LYS A 54 4.25 14.85 20.88
C LYS A 54 3.65 13.98 19.81
N VAL A 55 2.40 14.25 19.39
CA VAL A 55 1.70 13.52 18.33
C VAL A 55 2.42 13.68 16.99
N ASN A 56 2.85 14.89 16.64
CA ASN A 56 3.53 15.19 15.37
C ASN A 56 4.91 14.51 15.23
N ARG A 57 5.55 14.09 16.32
CA ARG A 57 6.84 13.36 16.27
C ARG A 57 6.69 11.88 15.95
N LEU A 58 5.47 11.34 16.02
CA LEU A 58 5.22 9.92 15.88
C LEU A 58 4.80 9.60 14.44
N ARG A 59 5.18 8.43 13.99
CA ARG A 59 4.66 7.82 12.77
C ARG A 59 3.54 6.87 13.18
N TRP A 60 2.34 7.18 12.73
CA TRP A 60 1.12 6.52 13.15
C TRP A 60 0.63 5.46 12.16
N VAL A 61 0.05 4.39 12.69
CA VAL A 61 -0.66 3.38 11.90
C VAL A 61 -1.90 2.90 12.66
N ALA A 62 -2.99 2.73 11.92
CA ALA A 62 -4.20 2.10 12.41
C ALA A 62 -3.96 0.58 12.56
N TYR A 63 -4.26 0.04 13.73
CA TYR A 63 -3.93 -1.34 14.08
C TYR A 63 -5.16 -2.12 14.50
N SER A 64 -5.39 -3.20 13.76
CA SER A 64 -6.19 -4.35 14.16
C SER A 64 -5.35 -5.60 13.94
N SER A 65 -5.35 -6.54 14.90
CA SER A 65 -4.67 -7.82 14.70
C SER A 65 -5.37 -8.61 13.60
N PRO A 66 -4.63 -9.15 12.60
CA PRO A 66 -5.25 -9.90 11.53
C PRO A 66 -5.88 -11.19 12.07
N ASN A 67 -7.13 -11.45 11.68
CA ASN A 67 -7.78 -12.71 12.04
C ASN A 67 -7.27 -13.84 11.13
N PRO A 68 -6.53 -14.82 11.64
CA PRO A 68 -6.01 -15.93 10.83
C PRO A 68 -7.06 -17.00 10.54
N ASP A 69 -8.15 -17.02 11.30
CA ASP A 69 -9.23 -18.00 11.19
C ASP A 69 -10.55 -17.31 10.81
N LEU A 70 -10.89 -17.37 9.53
CA LEU A 70 -12.10 -16.77 8.97
C LEU A 70 -13.41 -17.38 9.49
N THR A 71 -13.33 -18.50 10.18
CA THR A 71 -14.51 -19.12 10.83
C THR A 71 -14.88 -18.45 12.14
N LEU A 72 -13.93 -17.70 12.74
CA LEU A 72 -14.15 -16.98 13.99
C LEU A 72 -14.77 -15.61 13.72
N ARG A 73 -15.99 -15.42 14.12
CA ARG A 73 -16.69 -14.12 14.02
C ARG A 73 -16.05 -13.04 14.91
N TYR A 74 -15.49 -13.44 16.05
CA TYR A 74 -14.82 -12.57 17.02
C TYR A 74 -13.44 -13.14 17.32
N TYR A 75 -12.43 -12.62 16.65
CA TYR A 75 -11.04 -12.98 16.91
C TYR A 75 -10.48 -12.15 18.08
N GLN A 76 -9.88 -12.84 19.03
CA GLN A 76 -9.09 -12.21 20.09
C GLN A 76 -7.64 -12.68 19.95
N PRO A 77 -6.69 -11.77 19.67
CA PRO A 77 -5.27 -12.13 19.61
C PRO A 77 -4.77 -12.58 20.99
N THR A 78 -3.69 -13.34 21.01
CA THR A 78 -2.93 -13.64 22.24
C THR A 78 -1.86 -12.57 22.46
N ALA A 79 -1.23 -12.55 23.63
CA ALA A 79 -0.08 -11.67 23.89
C ALA A 79 1.09 -11.94 22.93
N ASP A 80 1.34 -13.21 22.58
CA ASP A 80 2.35 -13.57 21.60
C ASP A 80 2.01 -13.07 20.19
N THR A 81 0.74 -13.16 19.79
CA THR A 81 0.27 -12.61 18.52
C THR A 81 0.49 -11.10 18.50
N LEU A 82 0.05 -10.39 19.53
CA LEU A 82 0.27 -8.94 19.65
C LEU A 82 1.75 -8.59 19.56
N TYR A 83 2.62 -9.35 20.24
CA TYR A 83 4.06 -9.13 20.19
C TYR A 83 4.62 -9.28 18.77
N GLN A 84 4.21 -10.33 18.03
CA GLN A 84 4.66 -10.54 16.65
C GLN A 84 4.19 -9.43 15.71
N ASP A 85 2.90 -9.07 15.79
CA ASP A 85 2.29 -7.99 15.00
C ASP A 85 3.03 -6.67 15.24
N LEU A 86 3.12 -6.25 16.49
CA LEU A 86 3.72 -4.97 16.86
C LEU A 86 5.22 -4.91 16.57
N ARG A 87 5.94 -6.03 16.71
CA ARG A 87 7.36 -6.11 16.34
C ARG A 87 7.59 -5.82 14.87
N VAL A 88 6.73 -6.30 13.97
CA VAL A 88 6.82 -6.04 12.54
C VAL A 88 6.61 -4.55 12.25
N LEU A 89 5.60 -3.94 12.89
CA LEU A 89 5.31 -2.51 12.75
C LEU A 89 6.47 -1.63 13.28
N ARG A 90 7.08 -2.02 14.41
CA ARG A 90 8.27 -1.31 14.91
C ARG A 90 9.44 -1.37 13.95
N ARG A 91 9.66 -2.51 13.31
CA ARG A 91 10.71 -2.67 12.27
C ARG A 91 10.45 -1.81 11.04
N ALA A 92 9.19 -1.55 10.72
CA ALA A 92 8.78 -0.60 9.67
C ALA A 92 8.85 0.88 10.12
N GLY A 93 9.26 1.14 11.37
CA GLY A 93 9.50 2.49 11.89
C GLY A 93 8.27 3.17 12.49
N PHE A 94 7.13 2.50 12.65
CA PHE A 94 5.99 3.06 13.35
C PHE A 94 6.25 3.21 14.84
N THR A 95 5.82 4.33 15.40
CA THR A 95 6.03 4.69 16.80
C THR A 95 4.75 5.08 17.52
N GLY A 96 3.67 5.30 16.76
CA GLY A 96 2.32 5.55 17.23
C GLY A 96 1.33 4.50 16.71
N LEU A 97 0.36 4.14 17.52
CA LEU A 97 -0.70 3.19 17.20
C LEU A 97 -2.07 3.79 17.46
N ILE A 98 -3.01 3.56 16.55
CA ILE A 98 -4.43 3.81 16.76
C ILE A 98 -5.14 2.46 16.80
N THR A 99 -6.05 2.27 17.75
CA THR A 99 -6.86 1.05 17.89
C THR A 99 -8.34 1.38 17.82
N TYR A 100 -9.17 0.38 17.51
CA TYR A 100 -10.62 0.56 17.34
C TYR A 100 -11.45 0.18 18.56
N GLY A 101 -10.85 -0.51 19.51
CA GLY A 101 -11.52 -0.93 20.72
C GLY A 101 -10.55 -1.17 21.86
N SER A 102 -11.07 -1.15 23.08
CA SER A 102 -10.34 -1.37 24.32
C SER A 102 -10.87 -2.55 25.15
N ALA A 103 -11.72 -3.40 24.54
CA ALA A 103 -12.22 -4.60 25.22
C ALA A 103 -11.18 -5.73 25.25
N GLY A 104 -11.29 -6.63 26.22
CA GLY A 104 -10.47 -7.83 26.32
C GLY A 104 -8.98 -7.57 26.43
N ILE A 105 -8.17 -8.28 25.63
CA ILE A 105 -6.70 -8.16 25.63
C ILE A 105 -6.22 -6.78 25.17
N MET A 106 -6.99 -6.10 24.33
CA MET A 106 -6.67 -4.74 23.87
C MET A 106 -6.66 -3.73 25.01
N GLY A 107 -7.54 -3.90 26.00
CA GLY A 107 -7.59 -3.06 27.20
C GLY A 107 -6.63 -3.49 28.31
N THR A 108 -6.16 -4.74 28.31
CA THR A 108 -5.42 -5.31 29.46
C THR A 108 -3.92 -5.51 29.18
N GLN A 109 -3.52 -6.06 28.04
CA GLN A 109 -2.14 -6.45 27.76
C GLN A 109 -1.49 -5.65 26.61
N PHE A 110 -2.30 -5.18 25.65
CA PHE A 110 -1.81 -4.49 24.46
C PHE A 110 -0.84 -3.33 24.76
N LEU A 111 -1.19 -2.46 25.71
CA LEU A 111 -0.36 -1.31 26.06
C LEU A 111 1.00 -1.72 26.64
N SER A 112 1.03 -2.80 27.42
CA SER A 112 2.28 -3.35 27.98
C SER A 112 3.17 -3.91 26.86
N VAL A 113 2.60 -4.65 25.93
CA VAL A 113 3.32 -5.20 24.77
C VAL A 113 3.84 -4.06 23.89
N ALA A 114 3.00 -3.06 23.57
CA ALA A 114 3.38 -1.90 22.78
C ALA A 114 4.55 -1.12 23.45
N GLY A 115 4.44 -0.87 24.76
CA GLY A 115 5.49 -0.20 25.54
C GLY A 115 6.80 -0.97 25.55
N SER A 116 6.77 -2.30 25.74
CA SER A 116 7.96 -3.16 25.74
C SER A 116 8.71 -3.16 24.40
N LEU A 117 8.00 -2.96 23.30
CA LEU A 117 8.56 -2.84 21.96
C LEU A 117 8.99 -1.42 21.59
N GLY A 118 8.80 -0.43 22.49
CA GLY A 118 9.25 0.95 22.29
C GLY A 118 8.31 1.81 21.43
N PHE A 119 7.01 1.49 21.39
CA PHE A 119 6.03 2.45 20.91
C PHE A 119 5.93 3.63 21.90
N GLN A 120 5.72 4.81 21.37
CA GLN A 120 5.79 6.06 22.15
C GLN A 120 4.42 6.73 22.32
N GLY A 121 3.41 6.27 21.59
CA GLY A 121 2.05 6.80 21.69
C GLY A 121 1.01 5.78 21.23
N VAL A 122 -0.11 5.78 21.95
CA VAL A 122 -1.33 5.06 21.59
C VAL A 122 -2.50 6.03 21.68
N ILE A 123 -3.31 6.12 20.63
CA ILE A 123 -4.67 6.64 20.69
C ILE A 123 -5.58 5.41 20.75
N MET A 124 -6.23 5.21 21.87
CA MET A 124 -7.00 3.99 22.15
C MET A 124 -8.45 4.18 21.76
N GLY A 125 -8.99 3.26 20.93
CA GLY A 125 -10.37 3.26 20.50
C GLY A 125 -11.34 2.77 21.58
N ILE A 126 -12.53 3.35 21.59
CA ILE A 126 -13.73 2.88 22.28
C ILE A 126 -14.81 2.78 21.20
N TRP A 127 -15.15 1.55 20.79
CA TRP A 127 -16.06 1.33 19.68
C TRP A 127 -17.48 1.81 19.94
N SER A 128 -17.97 1.55 21.15
CA SER A 128 -19.32 1.97 21.57
C SER A 128 -19.24 2.89 22.80
N PRO A 129 -19.78 4.12 22.70
CA PRO A 129 -19.79 5.10 23.81
C PRO A 129 -20.45 4.61 25.08
N ASP A 130 -21.33 3.60 24.99
CA ASP A 130 -22.09 3.00 26.08
C ASP A 130 -21.52 1.65 26.57
N ASN A 131 -20.38 1.20 26.02
CA ASN A 131 -19.75 -0.08 26.41
C ASN A 131 -18.97 0.07 27.74
N PRO A 132 -19.48 -0.43 28.89
CA PRO A 132 -18.82 -0.23 30.17
C PRO A 132 -17.47 -0.96 30.28
N ALA A 133 -17.29 -2.08 29.59
CA ALA A 133 -16.00 -2.80 29.59
C ALA A 133 -14.90 -1.98 28.90
N GLU A 134 -15.20 -1.38 27.75
CA GLU A 134 -14.24 -0.52 27.04
C GLU A 134 -13.93 0.76 27.85
N LEU A 135 -14.97 1.40 28.40
CA LEU A 135 -14.81 2.61 29.21
C LEU A 135 -13.97 2.37 30.47
N ASN A 136 -14.20 1.26 31.18
CA ASN A 136 -13.42 0.90 32.36
C ASN A 136 -11.94 0.65 32.03
N HIS A 137 -11.65 -0.07 30.93
CA HIS A 137 -10.27 -0.29 30.50
C HIS A 137 -9.59 1.02 30.07
N ALA A 138 -10.29 1.86 29.32
CA ALA A 138 -9.79 3.17 28.90
C ALA A 138 -9.49 4.06 30.10
N GLN A 139 -10.39 4.13 31.10
CA GLN A 139 -10.18 4.88 32.32
C GLN A 139 -8.95 4.37 33.10
N ALA A 140 -8.82 3.06 33.28
CA ALA A 140 -7.66 2.45 33.94
C ALA A 140 -6.35 2.75 33.21
N ALA A 141 -6.36 2.78 31.89
CA ALA A 141 -5.21 3.09 31.04
C ALA A 141 -4.79 4.57 31.08
N GLY A 142 -5.64 5.48 31.57
CA GLY A 142 -5.40 6.93 31.55
C GLY A 142 -4.12 7.37 32.27
N SER A 143 -3.70 6.63 33.30
CA SER A 143 -2.45 6.90 34.02
C SER A 143 -1.17 6.53 33.24
N LEU A 144 -1.28 5.73 32.19
CA LEU A 144 -0.13 5.23 31.43
C LEU A 144 0.41 6.31 30.49
N PRO A 145 1.73 6.63 30.52
CA PRO A 145 2.32 7.67 29.68
C PRO A 145 2.24 7.40 28.17
N ILE A 146 2.14 6.12 27.76
CA ILE A 146 2.01 5.72 26.37
C ILE A 146 0.64 6.08 25.78
N VAL A 147 -0.41 6.16 26.59
CA VAL A 147 -1.74 6.59 26.14
C VAL A 147 -1.74 8.10 25.99
N LEU A 148 -1.85 8.57 24.74
CA LEU A 148 -1.88 9.99 24.41
C LEU A 148 -3.29 10.55 24.34
N GLY A 149 -4.28 9.72 24.07
CA GLY A 149 -5.68 10.10 23.95
C GLY A 149 -6.56 8.93 23.61
N TYR A 150 -7.83 9.23 23.38
CA TYR A 150 -8.85 8.25 23.03
C TYR A 150 -9.63 8.70 21.80
N VAL A 151 -10.10 7.75 21.01
CA VAL A 151 -11.14 7.97 20.01
C VAL A 151 -12.43 7.27 20.48
N MET A 152 -13.50 8.05 20.62
CA MET A 152 -14.81 7.62 21.10
C MET A 152 -15.75 7.45 19.92
N GLY A 153 -16.14 6.23 19.61
CA GLY A 153 -16.88 5.90 18.40
C GLY A 153 -16.01 5.96 17.15
N ASN A 154 -16.47 5.34 16.08
CA ASN A 154 -15.85 5.35 14.75
C ASN A 154 -16.96 5.18 13.73
N GLU A 155 -17.16 6.17 12.82
CA GLU A 155 -18.22 6.19 11.79
C GLU A 155 -19.62 5.87 12.33
N GLY A 156 -19.92 6.34 13.54
CA GLY A 156 -21.18 6.06 14.20
C GLY A 156 -22.30 7.00 13.78
N LEU A 157 -21.95 8.10 13.12
CA LEU A 157 -22.87 9.13 12.61
C LEU A 157 -22.83 9.22 11.07
N SER A 158 -22.04 8.37 10.39
CA SER A 158 -21.85 8.35 8.94
C SER A 158 -22.85 7.45 8.20
N GLY A 159 -23.52 6.55 8.88
CA GLY A 159 -24.37 5.54 8.28
C GLY A 159 -25.80 5.97 7.99
N ALA A 160 -26.57 5.08 7.37
CA ALA A 160 -28.01 5.25 7.17
C ALA A 160 -28.81 5.31 8.47
N ARG A 161 -28.23 4.85 9.57
CA ARG A 161 -28.74 4.96 10.94
C ARG A 161 -27.59 5.25 11.88
N ASP A 162 -27.74 6.31 12.66
CA ASP A 162 -26.80 6.64 13.71
C ASP A 162 -26.74 5.50 14.74
N ARG A 163 -25.54 5.15 15.18
CA ARG A 163 -25.34 4.17 16.26
C ARG A 163 -25.57 4.79 17.65
N TYR A 164 -25.42 6.10 17.74
CA TYR A 164 -25.62 6.91 18.95
C TYR A 164 -26.01 8.34 18.55
N THR A 165 -26.55 9.11 19.47
CA THR A 165 -26.80 10.53 19.23
C THR A 165 -25.54 11.36 19.49
N LEU A 166 -25.48 12.57 18.90
CA LEU A 166 -24.41 13.51 19.19
C LEU A 166 -24.32 13.88 20.68
N SER A 167 -25.47 13.95 21.36
CA SER A 167 -25.55 14.21 22.80
C SER A 167 -24.92 13.08 23.61
N ASP A 168 -25.21 11.82 23.28
CA ASP A 168 -24.65 10.65 23.97
C ASP A 168 -23.12 10.59 23.74
N LEU A 169 -22.68 10.82 22.51
CA LEU A 169 -21.27 10.90 22.16
C LEU A 169 -20.54 11.98 22.97
N CYS A 170 -21.09 13.20 23.03
CA CYS A 170 -20.50 14.30 23.81
C CYS A 170 -20.46 13.99 25.32
N SER A 171 -21.48 13.33 25.83
CA SER A 171 -21.53 12.90 27.25
C SER A 171 -20.41 11.89 27.52
N ALA A 172 -20.24 10.89 26.67
CA ALA A 172 -19.19 9.89 26.78
C ALA A 172 -17.79 10.50 26.65
N ILE A 173 -17.56 11.39 25.68
CA ILE A 173 -16.29 12.15 25.50
C ILE A 173 -15.96 12.91 26.77
N THR A 174 -16.90 13.68 27.30
CA THR A 174 -16.70 14.51 28.50
C THR A 174 -16.43 13.63 29.74
N GLY A 175 -17.16 12.55 29.90
CA GLY A 175 -17.02 11.58 31.00
C GLY A 175 -15.61 10.94 30.96
N LEU A 176 -15.17 10.43 29.82
CA LEU A 176 -13.89 9.78 29.69
C LEU A 176 -12.73 10.78 29.84
N ARG A 177 -12.82 11.97 29.25
CA ARG A 177 -11.81 13.04 29.45
C ARG A 177 -11.64 13.34 30.92
N THR A 178 -12.73 13.51 31.66
CA THR A 178 -12.69 13.85 33.09
C THR A 178 -12.11 12.71 33.93
N SER A 179 -12.48 11.46 33.64
CA SER A 179 -12.06 10.31 34.44
C SER A 179 -10.63 9.84 34.12
N SER A 180 -10.17 9.99 32.86
CA SER A 180 -8.83 9.56 32.43
C SER A 180 -7.78 10.66 32.46
N GLY A 181 -8.19 11.94 32.45
CA GLY A 181 -7.30 13.09 32.32
C GLY A 181 -6.61 13.20 30.94
N LYS A 182 -7.12 12.49 29.92
CA LYS A 182 -6.56 12.48 28.55
C LYS A 182 -7.53 13.11 27.57
N PRO A 183 -7.03 13.70 26.47
CA PRO A 183 -7.88 14.19 25.39
C PRO A 183 -8.67 13.07 24.74
N VAL A 184 -9.89 13.39 24.27
CA VAL A 184 -10.81 12.45 23.60
C VAL A 184 -11.35 13.09 22.33
N ALA A 185 -11.24 12.42 21.19
CA ALA A 185 -11.86 12.79 19.93
C ALA A 185 -12.95 11.78 19.51
N THR A 186 -13.57 12.01 18.37
CA THR A 186 -14.38 11.05 17.62
C THR A 186 -13.91 11.01 16.18
N ALA A 187 -14.13 9.90 15.49
CA ALA A 187 -13.76 9.71 14.10
C ALA A 187 -15.00 9.50 13.23
N GLU A 188 -15.09 10.28 12.19
CA GLU A 188 -16.15 10.20 11.18
C GLU A 188 -15.56 10.46 9.79
N ASP A 189 -16.19 9.93 8.75
CA ASP A 189 -15.80 10.18 7.36
C ASP A 189 -15.85 11.69 7.02
N VAL A 190 -14.94 12.15 6.17
CA VAL A 190 -14.83 13.56 5.76
C VAL A 190 -16.14 14.12 5.22
N ASP A 191 -16.93 13.31 4.50
CA ASP A 191 -18.24 13.74 3.99
C ASP A 191 -19.25 13.99 5.11
N THR A 192 -19.14 13.26 6.22
CA THR A 192 -20.03 13.42 7.38
C THR A 192 -19.94 14.82 7.95
N TYR A 193 -18.76 15.42 8.01
CA TYR A 193 -18.58 16.81 8.45
C TYR A 193 -19.27 17.81 7.53
N SER A 194 -19.50 17.48 6.26
CA SER A 194 -20.15 18.38 5.30
C SER A 194 -21.66 18.48 5.55
N TYR A 195 -22.31 17.39 5.92
CA TYR A 195 -23.75 17.43 6.23
C TYR A 195 -24.08 17.52 7.73
N ARG A 196 -23.08 17.28 8.62
CA ARG A 196 -23.15 17.47 10.09
C ARG A 196 -22.08 18.45 10.56
N PRO A 197 -22.19 19.74 10.24
CA PRO A 197 -21.14 20.73 10.58
C PRO A 197 -20.93 20.89 12.08
N GLY A 198 -21.88 20.46 12.94
CA GLY A 198 -21.74 20.39 14.37
C GLY A 198 -20.54 19.54 14.82
N LEU A 199 -20.15 18.53 14.05
CA LEU A 199 -18.98 17.68 14.33
C LEU A 199 -17.67 18.47 14.40
N LEU A 200 -17.55 19.62 13.72
CA LEU A 200 -16.40 20.51 13.86
C LEU A 200 -16.16 21.00 15.29
N SER A 201 -17.15 20.87 16.18
CA SER A 201 -17.08 21.28 17.60
C SER A 201 -17.06 20.10 18.57
N VAL A 202 -16.93 18.86 18.07
CA VAL A 202 -16.93 17.63 18.89
C VAL A 202 -15.51 17.11 19.09
N GLY A 203 -15.22 16.59 20.32
CA GLY A 203 -13.91 16.05 20.68
C GLY A 203 -12.86 17.12 20.90
N ASP A 204 -11.64 16.77 21.31
CA ASP A 204 -10.58 17.71 21.68
C ASP A 204 -9.68 18.08 20.51
N TRP A 205 -9.66 17.27 19.46
CA TRP A 205 -9.09 17.54 18.16
C TRP A 205 -10.04 16.97 17.08
N LEU A 206 -9.85 17.34 15.82
CA LEU A 206 -10.57 16.75 14.70
C LEU A 206 -9.82 15.52 14.21
N PHE A 207 -10.55 14.42 14.05
CA PHE A 207 -10.01 13.11 13.70
C PHE A 207 -10.77 12.50 12.52
N PRO A 208 -10.81 13.18 11.35
CA PRO A 208 -11.54 12.69 10.18
C PRO A 208 -10.92 11.41 9.59
N ILE A 209 -11.78 10.63 8.93
CA ILE A 209 -11.43 9.48 8.10
C ILE A 209 -11.43 9.93 6.65
N ALA A 210 -10.34 9.70 5.93
CA ALA A 210 -10.18 10.13 4.54
C ALA A 210 -9.68 8.96 3.68
N HIS A 211 -10.55 8.49 2.78
CA HIS A 211 -10.25 7.37 1.90
C HIS A 211 -10.53 7.74 0.43
N PRO A 212 -9.51 8.11 -0.37
CA PRO A 212 -9.69 8.49 -1.77
C PRO A 212 -10.40 7.43 -2.60
N TYR A 213 -10.18 6.15 -2.28
CA TYR A 213 -10.78 5.03 -2.98
C TYR A 213 -12.32 5.10 -3.00
N TRP A 214 -12.96 5.47 -1.90
CA TRP A 214 -14.43 5.58 -1.84
C TRP A 214 -14.97 6.76 -2.65
N HIS A 215 -14.08 7.67 -3.07
CA HIS A 215 -14.36 8.76 -4.00
C HIS A 215 -13.93 8.44 -5.45
N ALA A 216 -13.75 7.14 -5.79
CA ALA A 216 -13.32 6.65 -7.09
C ALA A 216 -11.96 7.23 -7.55
N ILE A 217 -11.02 7.37 -6.60
CA ILE A 217 -9.67 7.86 -6.84
C ILE A 217 -8.65 6.78 -6.43
N GLU A 218 -8.14 6.01 -7.41
CA GLU A 218 -7.14 4.96 -7.20
C GLU A 218 -5.73 5.38 -7.62
N GLU A 219 -5.60 6.44 -8.46
CA GLU A 219 -4.31 6.92 -8.94
C GLU A 219 -3.60 7.72 -7.83
N PRO A 220 -2.34 7.36 -7.44
CA PRO A 220 -1.69 7.89 -6.25
C PRO A 220 -1.55 9.41 -6.21
N GLN A 221 -1.16 10.08 -7.32
CA GLN A 221 -1.00 11.52 -7.34
C GLN A 221 -2.32 12.26 -7.15
N ARG A 222 -3.38 11.76 -7.79
CA ARG A 222 -4.72 12.33 -7.63
C ARG A 222 -5.26 12.11 -6.23
N ALA A 223 -4.97 10.94 -5.64
CA ALA A 223 -5.34 10.63 -4.27
C ALA A 223 -4.67 11.60 -3.28
N ILE A 224 -3.36 11.85 -3.41
CA ILE A 224 -2.62 12.82 -2.59
C ILE A 224 -3.19 14.23 -2.75
N GLN A 225 -3.49 14.65 -3.98
CA GLN A 225 -4.09 15.95 -4.22
C GLN A 225 -5.45 16.09 -3.53
N TRP A 226 -6.30 15.05 -3.65
CA TRP A 226 -7.62 15.05 -2.99
C TRP A 226 -7.48 15.12 -1.47
N GLU A 227 -6.54 14.38 -0.87
CA GLU A 227 -6.25 14.45 0.57
C GLU A 227 -5.82 15.86 1.01
N GLN A 228 -4.99 16.53 0.23
CA GLN A 228 -4.59 17.91 0.50
C GLN A 228 -5.79 18.85 0.45
N GLU A 229 -6.66 18.71 -0.56
CA GLU A 229 -7.88 19.50 -0.68
C GLU A 229 -8.83 19.29 0.51
N GLN A 230 -9.00 18.03 0.99
CA GLN A 230 -9.79 17.76 2.18
C GLN A 230 -9.15 18.36 3.45
N TYR A 231 -7.84 18.18 3.63
CA TYR A 231 -7.13 18.70 4.79
C TYR A 231 -7.18 20.22 4.88
N GLU A 232 -6.95 20.92 3.76
CA GLU A 232 -7.07 22.38 3.65
C GLU A 232 -8.49 22.86 3.95
N ALA A 233 -9.51 22.14 3.45
CA ALA A 233 -10.91 22.48 3.75
C ALA A 233 -11.27 22.38 5.24
N PHE A 234 -10.62 21.50 6.01
CA PHE A 234 -10.75 21.50 7.47
C PHE A 234 -10.04 22.69 8.10
N LEU A 235 -8.80 23.01 7.68
CA LEU A 235 -8.04 24.14 8.23
C LEU A 235 -8.74 25.49 7.98
N GLU A 236 -9.48 25.64 6.87
CA GLU A 236 -10.28 26.82 6.60
C GLU A 236 -11.51 26.97 7.52
N LYS A 237 -12.05 25.84 7.99
CA LYS A 237 -13.28 25.82 8.80
C LYS A 237 -13.02 25.91 10.31
N THR A 238 -11.78 25.69 10.75
CA THR A 238 -11.46 25.60 12.18
C THR A 238 -9.99 25.87 12.49
N ASP A 239 -9.72 26.48 13.66
CA ASP A 239 -8.36 26.63 14.22
C ASP A 239 -7.93 25.41 15.05
N ARG A 240 -8.73 24.36 15.07
CA ARG A 240 -8.46 23.17 15.88
C ARG A 240 -7.39 22.29 15.23
N PHE A 241 -6.71 21.49 16.02
CA PHE A 241 -5.78 20.50 15.52
C PHE A 241 -6.53 19.45 14.69
N VAL A 242 -6.10 19.26 13.45
CA VAL A 242 -6.64 18.26 12.52
C VAL A 242 -5.62 17.15 12.35
N PHE A 243 -6.07 15.92 12.48
CA PHE A 243 -5.28 14.72 12.30
C PHE A 243 -6.18 13.66 11.65
N PHE A 244 -5.86 13.18 10.45
CA PHE A 244 -6.62 12.14 9.79
C PHE A 244 -6.39 10.80 10.47
N GLU A 245 -7.47 10.18 10.99
CA GLU A 245 -7.39 8.90 11.70
C GLU A 245 -7.04 7.75 10.79
N GLU A 246 -7.69 7.74 9.63
CA GLU A 246 -7.52 6.72 8.61
C GLU A 246 -7.26 7.38 7.28
N ASP A 247 -6.14 7.01 6.68
CA ASP A 247 -5.72 7.50 5.38
C ASP A 247 -4.90 6.41 4.67
N GLY A 248 -5.38 5.93 3.53
CA GLY A 248 -4.76 4.80 2.87
C GLY A 248 -5.33 4.51 1.48
N LEU A 249 -4.65 3.61 0.76
CA LEU A 249 -5.14 2.99 -0.47
C LEU A 249 -5.08 1.47 -0.37
N PRO A 250 -6.14 0.76 -0.80
CA PRO A 250 -6.11 -0.70 -0.87
C PRO A 250 -5.20 -1.17 -2.01
N THR A 251 -4.71 -2.41 -1.91
CA THR A 251 -3.74 -2.96 -2.86
C THR A 251 -4.33 -3.94 -3.86
N SER A 252 -5.58 -4.31 -3.71
CA SER A 252 -6.26 -5.31 -4.53
C SER A 252 -7.77 -5.23 -4.37
N GLY A 253 -8.50 -5.99 -5.16
CA GLY A 253 -9.96 -6.10 -5.09
C GLY A 253 -10.68 -5.27 -6.14
N ALA A 254 -10.00 -4.34 -6.82
CA ALA A 254 -10.52 -3.59 -7.96
C ALA A 254 -9.39 -3.29 -8.96
N ASN A 255 -9.77 -2.86 -10.17
CA ASN A 255 -8.80 -2.41 -11.17
C ASN A 255 -8.10 -1.13 -10.69
N GLY A 256 -6.85 -0.94 -11.11
CA GLY A 256 -6.06 0.24 -10.74
C GLY A 256 -5.40 0.17 -9.35
N LEU A 257 -5.75 -0.81 -8.52
CA LEU A 257 -5.18 -1.01 -7.20
C LEU A 257 -3.95 -1.91 -7.23
N SER A 258 -2.93 -1.56 -6.44
CA SER A 258 -1.70 -2.35 -6.36
C SER A 258 -0.85 -2.02 -5.13
N GLU A 259 0.06 -2.94 -4.79
CA GLU A 259 1.09 -2.66 -3.77
C GLU A 259 1.98 -1.46 -4.16
N LEU A 260 2.23 -1.26 -5.47
CA LEU A 260 3.02 -0.13 -5.94
C LEU A 260 2.27 1.20 -5.77
N ASN A 261 0.98 1.24 -6.09
CA ASN A 261 0.16 2.44 -5.89
C ASN A 261 0.05 2.80 -4.41
N GLN A 262 -0.08 1.81 -3.53
CA GLN A 262 -0.04 2.00 -2.09
C GLN A 262 1.29 2.63 -1.62
N ASP A 263 2.42 2.13 -2.11
CA ASP A 263 3.75 2.67 -1.78
C ASP A 263 3.93 4.11 -2.29
N LEU A 264 3.56 4.37 -3.54
CA LEU A 264 3.64 5.71 -4.14
C LEU A 264 2.74 6.71 -3.40
N PHE A 265 1.53 6.31 -3.03
CA PHE A 265 0.61 7.12 -2.25
C PHE A 265 1.19 7.48 -0.89
N TYR A 266 1.59 6.48 -0.09
CA TYR A 266 2.19 6.72 1.22
C TYR A 266 3.39 7.64 1.16
N ARG A 267 4.32 7.41 0.23
CA ARG A 267 5.53 8.21 0.07
C ARG A 267 5.26 9.64 -0.38
N GLY A 268 4.23 9.84 -1.16
CA GLY A 268 3.77 11.16 -1.55
C GLY A 268 3.11 11.89 -0.38
N LEU A 269 2.17 11.23 0.30
CA LEU A 269 1.46 11.76 1.45
C LEU A 269 2.42 12.13 2.59
N ALA A 270 3.43 11.30 2.88
CA ALA A 270 4.44 11.55 3.90
C ALA A 270 5.36 12.77 3.62
N LYS A 271 5.27 13.38 2.43
CA LYS A 271 5.98 14.62 2.06
C LYS A 271 5.10 15.85 2.18
N THR A 272 3.82 15.69 2.44
CA THR A 272 2.87 16.78 2.65
C THR A 272 2.90 17.25 4.12
N GLU A 273 2.17 18.32 4.40
CA GLU A 273 1.92 18.81 5.77
C GLU A 273 0.73 18.11 6.45
N ILE A 274 0.09 17.14 5.76
CA ILE A 274 -1.04 16.40 6.29
C ILE A 274 -0.57 15.55 7.48
N ARG A 275 -1.31 15.61 8.58
CA ARG A 275 -1.11 14.76 9.74
C ARG A 275 -2.07 13.59 9.65
N PHE A 276 -1.53 12.39 9.60
CA PHE A 276 -2.33 11.19 9.36
C PHE A 276 -1.80 9.96 10.10
N ALA A 277 -2.69 9.01 10.36
CA ALA A 277 -2.34 7.63 10.61
C ALA A 277 -2.66 6.79 9.38
N TYR A 278 -1.74 5.93 9.01
CA TYR A 278 -1.93 5.12 7.80
C TYR A 278 -2.90 3.96 8.05
N PHE A 279 -3.91 3.84 7.20
CA PHE A 279 -4.87 2.75 7.20
C PHE A 279 -4.48 1.69 6.17
N GLU A 280 -4.14 0.47 6.58
CA GLU A 280 -4.02 -0.07 7.92
C GLU A 280 -2.78 -0.98 8.04
N ALA A 281 -2.46 -1.44 9.23
CA ALA A 281 -1.27 -2.25 9.49
C ALA A 281 -1.24 -3.55 8.68
N PHE A 282 -2.33 -4.32 8.72
CA PHE A 282 -2.40 -5.67 8.16
C PHE A 282 -3.65 -5.87 7.30
N ASP A 283 -3.54 -6.69 6.27
CA ASP A 283 -4.69 -7.21 5.54
C ASP A 283 -5.67 -7.91 6.50
N GLN A 284 -6.96 -7.66 6.30
CA GLN A 284 -8.05 -8.20 7.12
C GLN A 284 -8.95 -9.13 6.30
N PRO A 285 -8.57 -10.40 6.09
CA PRO A 285 -9.34 -11.33 5.25
C PRO A 285 -10.77 -11.59 5.71
N SER A 286 -11.08 -11.26 6.97
CA SER A 286 -12.42 -11.35 7.54
C SER A 286 -13.36 -10.20 7.15
N LYS A 287 -12.84 -9.10 6.61
CA LYS A 287 -13.64 -7.98 6.09
C LYS A 287 -14.15 -8.33 4.68
N ILE A 288 -15.29 -9.00 4.59
CA ILE A 288 -15.86 -9.53 3.34
C ILE A 288 -16.95 -8.66 2.71
N ASN A 289 -17.21 -7.47 3.27
CA ASN A 289 -18.31 -6.60 2.82
C ASN A 289 -18.07 -6.02 1.41
N SER A 290 -16.82 -5.88 1.00
CA SER A 290 -16.44 -5.53 -0.36
C SER A 290 -15.15 -6.25 -0.75
N SER A 291 -14.87 -6.29 -2.06
CA SER A 291 -13.65 -6.96 -2.58
C SER A 291 -12.34 -6.28 -2.16
N VAL A 292 -12.36 -5.00 -1.81
CA VAL A 292 -11.17 -4.22 -1.44
C VAL A 292 -10.87 -4.25 0.06
N GLU A 293 -11.91 -4.41 0.89
CA GLU A 293 -11.81 -4.37 2.35
C GLU A 293 -10.73 -5.31 2.95
N PRO A 294 -10.49 -6.50 2.39
CA PRO A 294 -9.41 -7.36 2.88
C PRO A 294 -7.99 -6.85 2.62
N HIS A 295 -7.78 -5.81 1.80
CA HIS A 295 -6.51 -5.53 1.15
C HIS A 295 -5.87 -4.16 1.46
N TRP A 296 -6.22 -3.52 2.56
CA TRP A 296 -5.69 -2.21 2.96
C TRP A 296 -4.32 -2.28 3.66
N GLY A 297 -3.94 -3.45 4.17
CA GLY A 297 -2.74 -3.62 5.00
C GLY A 297 -1.43 -3.23 4.29
N ILE A 298 -0.48 -2.70 5.06
CA ILE A 298 0.94 -2.56 4.69
C ILE A 298 1.60 -3.94 4.64
N PHE A 299 1.10 -4.84 5.47
CA PHE A 299 1.51 -6.23 5.54
C PHE A 299 0.33 -7.13 5.20
N HIS A 300 0.63 -8.28 4.61
CA HIS A 300 -0.36 -9.36 4.50
C HIS A 300 -0.77 -9.86 5.89
N SER A 301 -1.91 -10.53 5.99
CA SER A 301 -2.40 -11.12 7.26
C SER A 301 -1.43 -12.13 7.90
N ASN A 302 -0.49 -12.67 7.14
CA ASN A 302 0.58 -13.55 7.63
C ASN A 302 1.88 -12.80 7.99
N LEU A 303 1.78 -11.49 8.20
CA LEU A 303 2.88 -10.57 8.57
C LEU A 303 3.97 -10.38 7.50
N LYS A 304 3.81 -10.95 6.29
CA LYS A 304 4.75 -10.69 5.19
C LYS A 304 4.59 -9.26 4.68
N PRO A 305 5.69 -8.52 4.47
CA PRO A 305 5.61 -7.15 3.96
C PRO A 305 5.11 -7.12 2.52
N LYS A 306 4.23 -6.18 2.21
CA LYS A 306 3.98 -5.69 0.86
C LYS A 306 5.08 -4.72 0.44
N LEU A 307 5.01 -4.13 -0.76
CA LEU A 307 6.05 -3.20 -1.24
C LEU A 307 6.28 -2.03 -0.27
N LEU A 308 5.21 -1.39 0.19
CA LEU A 308 5.32 -0.33 1.21
C LEU A 308 6.00 -0.83 2.49
N GLY A 309 5.67 -2.01 2.97
CA GLY A 309 6.30 -2.61 4.14
C GLY A 309 7.82 -2.82 3.95
N TRP A 310 8.25 -3.22 2.76
CA TRP A 310 9.67 -3.33 2.43
C TRP A 310 10.37 -1.97 2.38
N ASP A 311 9.74 -0.96 1.73
CA ASP A 311 10.30 0.40 1.66
C ASP A 311 10.48 0.99 3.05
N LEU A 312 9.47 0.88 3.91
CA LEU A 312 9.53 1.34 5.31
C LEU A 312 10.62 0.64 6.14
N MET A 313 10.96 -0.62 5.81
CA MET A 313 12.07 -1.33 6.43
C MET A 313 13.45 -0.99 5.83
N GLY A 314 13.51 0.02 4.96
CA GLY A 314 14.75 0.55 4.39
C GLY A 314 15.22 -0.14 3.11
N TYR A 315 14.30 -0.76 2.34
CA TYR A 315 14.60 -1.21 0.99
C TYR A 315 14.26 -0.12 -0.03
N ARG A 316 15.17 0.10 -1.01
CA ARG A 316 14.90 0.94 -2.17
C ARG A 316 14.24 0.12 -3.27
N LEU A 317 13.14 0.63 -3.83
CA LEU A 317 12.39 -0.04 -4.89
C LEU A 317 12.83 0.48 -6.27
N PHE A 318 12.98 -0.46 -7.20
CA PHE A 318 13.18 -0.17 -8.63
C PHE A 318 12.19 -1.03 -9.41
N THR A 319 11.45 -0.42 -10.32
CA THR A 319 10.59 -1.14 -11.27
C THR A 319 11.35 -1.43 -12.55
N ALA A 320 11.02 -2.53 -13.21
CA ALA A 320 11.56 -2.81 -14.53
C ALA A 320 11.13 -1.71 -15.51
N GLY A 321 12.06 -1.24 -16.34
CA GLY A 321 11.82 -0.15 -17.28
C GLY A 321 10.97 -0.60 -18.47
N ASN A 322 10.00 0.21 -18.89
CA ASN A 322 9.22 -0.03 -20.10
C ASN A 322 10.14 -0.21 -21.33
N GLY A 323 10.14 -1.42 -21.89
CA GLY A 323 10.85 -1.73 -23.15
C GLY A 323 12.24 -2.33 -23.01
N SER A 324 12.81 -2.43 -21.79
CA SER A 324 14.11 -3.07 -21.56
C SER A 324 14.02 -4.54 -21.14
N ASP A 325 12.81 -5.04 -20.87
CA ASP A 325 12.56 -6.42 -20.54
C ASP A 325 12.04 -7.17 -21.75
N PHE A 326 12.53 -8.39 -21.92
CA PHE A 326 12.14 -9.23 -23.06
C PHE A 326 12.41 -10.70 -22.77
N TRP A 327 11.76 -11.58 -23.53
CA TRP A 327 12.15 -12.97 -23.55
C TRP A 327 12.80 -13.35 -24.88
N VAL A 328 13.65 -14.36 -24.82
CA VAL A 328 14.38 -14.90 -25.96
C VAL A 328 14.08 -16.38 -26.08
N GLN A 329 13.73 -16.82 -27.28
CA GLN A 329 13.72 -18.23 -27.61
C GLN A 329 15.15 -18.65 -27.97
N GLU A 330 15.68 -19.67 -27.28
CA GLU A 330 16.99 -20.23 -27.61
C GLU A 330 17.03 -20.81 -29.03
N CYS A 331 18.13 -20.58 -29.68
CA CYS A 331 18.41 -21.14 -30.98
C CYS A 331 18.90 -22.59 -30.84
N SER A 332 18.28 -23.53 -31.50
CA SER A 332 18.80 -24.88 -31.69
C SER A 332 19.61 -24.93 -32.98
N GLY A 333 20.93 -25.16 -32.88
CA GLY A 333 21.80 -25.38 -34.03
C GLY A 333 23.06 -24.49 -34.07
N ARG A 334 24.04 -24.83 -34.97
CA ARG A 334 25.31 -24.16 -35.09
C ARG A 334 25.24 -22.76 -35.76
N SER A 335 24.07 -22.36 -36.24
CA SER A 335 23.85 -21.07 -36.89
C SER A 335 22.96 -20.17 -36.01
N ALA A 336 23.55 -19.17 -35.35
CA ALA A 336 22.93 -18.24 -34.41
C ALA A 336 21.93 -17.23 -35.08
N VAL A 337 21.50 -17.47 -36.34
CA VAL A 337 20.91 -16.43 -37.18
C VAL A 337 19.39 -16.20 -36.90
N HIS A 338 18.70 -17.04 -36.14
CA HIS A 338 17.23 -16.92 -35.96
C HIS A 338 16.76 -17.13 -34.55
N CYS A 339 17.35 -16.42 -33.59
CA CYS A 339 16.76 -16.32 -32.25
C CYS A 339 15.58 -15.34 -32.28
N LEU A 340 14.41 -15.80 -31.86
CA LEU A 340 13.27 -14.90 -31.71
C LEU A 340 13.41 -14.12 -30.42
N VAL A 341 13.49 -12.81 -30.50
CA VAL A 341 13.40 -11.87 -29.37
C VAL A 341 12.02 -11.28 -29.37
N ASN A 342 11.31 -11.39 -28.27
CA ASN A 342 9.99 -10.79 -28.14
C ASN A 342 10.01 -9.67 -27.09
N THR A 343 9.81 -8.47 -27.55
CA THR A 343 9.72 -7.24 -26.74
C THR A 343 8.28 -6.71 -26.65
N ALA A 344 7.36 -7.31 -27.40
CA ALA A 344 5.99 -6.79 -27.54
C ALA A 344 4.96 -7.51 -26.65
N GLU A 345 5.24 -8.74 -26.21
CA GLU A 345 4.30 -9.46 -25.35
C GLU A 345 4.22 -8.89 -23.94
N THR A 346 3.07 -9.02 -23.34
CA THR A 346 2.78 -8.55 -21.97
C THR A 346 3.39 -9.44 -20.89
N SER A 347 3.88 -10.63 -21.25
CA SER A 347 4.46 -11.61 -20.32
C SER A 347 5.90 -11.96 -20.67
N LEU A 348 6.70 -12.19 -19.63
CA LEU A 348 8.01 -12.85 -19.71
C LEU A 348 7.81 -14.35 -19.63
N VAL A 349 8.49 -15.12 -20.48
CA VAL A 349 8.35 -16.58 -20.53
C VAL A 349 9.68 -17.23 -20.19
N VAL A 350 9.65 -18.22 -19.30
CA VAL A 350 10.84 -18.99 -18.87
C VAL A 350 10.51 -20.47 -18.87
N GLY A 351 11.32 -21.26 -19.53
CA GLY A 351 11.17 -22.71 -19.58
C GLY A 351 11.12 -23.29 -20.98
N ARG A 352 10.32 -24.36 -21.17
CA ARG A 352 10.25 -25.08 -22.42
C ARG A 352 8.85 -25.03 -23.03
N GLY A 353 8.78 -24.56 -24.28
CA GLY A 353 7.56 -24.54 -25.10
C GLY A 353 7.39 -25.77 -25.98
N LEU A 354 6.56 -25.61 -27.03
CA LEU A 354 6.41 -26.63 -28.08
C LEU A 354 7.72 -26.89 -28.82
N GLU A 355 7.84 -28.09 -29.37
CA GLU A 355 8.98 -28.51 -30.21
C GLU A 355 10.35 -28.45 -29.50
N GLY A 356 10.35 -28.47 -28.16
CA GLY A 356 11.57 -28.44 -27.39
C GLY A 356 12.27 -27.08 -27.31
N LYS A 357 11.64 -26.02 -27.78
CA LYS A 357 12.19 -24.67 -27.73
C LYS A 357 12.30 -24.16 -26.31
N GLN A 358 13.46 -23.66 -25.92
CA GLN A 358 13.71 -23.08 -24.61
C GLN A 358 13.51 -21.58 -24.65
N TYR A 359 12.97 -21.03 -23.54
CA TYR A 359 12.72 -19.60 -23.35
C TYR A 359 13.48 -19.11 -22.13
N ARG A 360 14.14 -17.98 -22.27
CA ARG A 360 14.77 -17.23 -21.19
C ARG A 360 14.22 -15.82 -21.17
N SER A 361 14.13 -15.23 -20.02
CA SER A 361 13.70 -13.82 -19.88
C SER A 361 14.84 -12.97 -19.35
N ILE A 362 14.94 -11.76 -19.86
CA ILE A 362 15.85 -10.71 -19.42
C ILE A 362 15.03 -9.63 -18.74
N LEU A 363 15.48 -9.22 -17.57
CA LEU A 363 14.95 -8.13 -16.77
C LEU A 363 16.03 -7.06 -16.63
N ALA A 364 15.65 -5.80 -16.74
CA ALA A 364 16.57 -4.68 -16.59
C ALA A 364 15.99 -3.61 -15.65
N PHE A 365 16.78 -3.22 -14.66
CA PHE A 365 16.42 -2.20 -13.69
C PHE A 365 17.44 -1.06 -13.73
N ASP A 366 16.93 0.18 -13.79
CA ASP A 366 17.81 1.34 -13.61
C ASP A 366 18.07 1.55 -12.13
N THR A 367 19.25 1.12 -11.69
CA THR A 367 19.71 1.22 -10.31
C THR A 367 20.63 2.41 -10.06
N SER A 368 20.74 3.35 -11.01
CA SER A 368 21.54 4.58 -10.89
C SER A 368 21.10 5.51 -9.75
N GLY A 369 19.86 5.33 -9.26
CA GLY A 369 19.36 6.06 -8.09
C GLY A 369 19.93 5.58 -6.74
N LEU A 370 20.77 4.51 -6.72
CA LEU A 370 21.51 4.12 -5.51
C LEU A 370 22.71 5.07 -5.31
N PRO A 371 23.02 5.47 -4.06
CA PRO A 371 24.19 6.29 -3.79
C PRO A 371 25.48 5.57 -4.16
N GLU A 372 26.40 6.26 -4.83
CA GLU A 372 27.65 5.66 -5.35
C GLU A 372 28.55 5.03 -4.27
N GLN A 373 28.52 5.58 -3.04
CA GLN A 373 29.32 5.09 -1.92
C GLN A 373 28.58 4.07 -1.04
N SER A 374 27.36 3.68 -1.46
CA SER A 374 26.58 2.72 -0.69
C SER A 374 27.09 1.27 -0.87
N THR A 375 27.00 0.51 0.21
CA THR A 375 27.23 -0.95 0.19
C THR A 375 25.88 -1.65 0.19
N VAL A 376 25.59 -2.39 -0.88
CA VAL A 376 24.38 -3.21 -0.96
C VAL A 376 24.48 -4.38 0.01
N THR A 377 23.46 -4.53 0.87
CA THR A 377 23.44 -5.56 1.93
C THR A 377 22.40 -6.65 1.69
N SER A 378 21.36 -6.37 0.88
CA SER A 378 20.34 -7.35 0.51
C SER A 378 19.64 -6.93 -0.78
N VAL A 379 19.34 -7.90 -1.63
CA VAL A 379 18.56 -7.66 -2.86
C VAL A 379 17.48 -8.75 -2.96
N LYS A 380 16.23 -8.31 -3.27
CA LYS A 380 15.10 -9.19 -3.54
C LYS A 380 14.46 -8.80 -4.88
N LEU A 381 14.11 -9.79 -5.68
CA LEU A 381 13.37 -9.61 -6.92
C LEU A 381 11.95 -10.15 -6.72
N LYS A 382 10.93 -9.31 -6.98
CA LYS A 382 9.51 -9.71 -6.97
C LYS A 382 8.98 -9.76 -8.40
N LEU A 383 8.32 -10.85 -8.74
CA LEU A 383 7.73 -11.11 -10.05
C LEU A 383 6.29 -11.57 -9.90
N LYS A 384 5.35 -10.95 -10.63
CA LYS A 384 3.96 -11.38 -10.67
C LYS A 384 3.83 -12.59 -11.60
N VAL A 385 3.43 -13.74 -11.06
CA VAL A 385 3.16 -14.94 -11.85
C VAL A 385 1.83 -14.78 -12.59
N SER A 386 1.86 -14.78 -13.91
CA SER A 386 0.68 -14.67 -14.78
C SER A 386 0.23 -16.00 -15.37
N GLY A 387 1.10 -17.02 -15.36
CA GLY A 387 0.76 -18.35 -15.85
C GLY A 387 1.81 -19.41 -15.52
N VAL A 388 1.35 -20.66 -15.36
CA VAL A 388 2.21 -21.82 -15.14
C VAL A 388 1.67 -22.99 -15.95
N ARG A 389 2.52 -23.73 -16.67
CA ARG A 389 2.13 -24.90 -17.41
C ARG A 389 3.18 -26.00 -17.31
N GLY A 390 2.73 -27.23 -17.00
CA GLY A 390 3.63 -28.39 -16.91
C GLY A 390 4.74 -28.24 -15.87
N PHE A 391 4.62 -27.28 -14.95
CA PHE A 391 5.63 -26.92 -13.96
C PHE A 391 4.95 -26.60 -12.63
N ASN A 392 5.51 -27.09 -11.54
CA ASN A 392 5.05 -26.75 -10.20
C ASN A 392 6.13 -25.92 -9.52
N LEU A 393 5.86 -24.62 -9.35
CA LEU A 393 6.79 -23.69 -8.69
C LEU A 393 7.18 -24.14 -7.28
N VAL A 394 6.25 -24.73 -6.56
CA VAL A 394 6.49 -25.17 -5.16
C VAL A 394 7.44 -26.37 -5.11
N ASN A 395 7.25 -27.35 -5.99
CA ASN A 395 8.01 -28.61 -5.95
C ASN A 395 9.28 -28.58 -6.81
N ASN A 396 9.39 -27.63 -7.74
CA ASN A 396 10.48 -27.54 -8.71
C ASN A 396 11.26 -26.24 -8.64
N GLN A 397 11.30 -25.60 -7.48
CA GLN A 397 11.95 -24.30 -7.25
C GLN A 397 13.41 -24.26 -7.73
N ASN A 398 14.14 -25.38 -7.58
CA ASN A 398 15.55 -25.49 -7.97
C ASN A 398 15.76 -25.47 -9.49
N LYS A 399 14.69 -25.54 -10.27
CA LYS A 399 14.79 -25.53 -11.75
C LYS A 399 14.69 -24.12 -12.33
N LEU A 400 14.03 -23.19 -11.64
CA LEU A 400 14.00 -21.79 -12.05
C LEU A 400 15.22 -21.08 -11.45
N THR A 401 16.06 -20.52 -12.32
CA THR A 401 17.36 -19.95 -11.95
C THR A 401 17.42 -18.50 -12.34
N LEU A 402 17.97 -17.69 -11.45
CA LEU A 402 18.26 -16.26 -11.67
C LEU A 402 19.77 -16.09 -11.81
N ASP A 403 20.19 -15.39 -12.86
CA ASP A 403 21.58 -15.03 -13.11
C ASP A 403 21.71 -13.51 -13.14
N LEU A 404 22.84 -12.96 -12.68
CA LEU A 404 23.18 -11.52 -12.78
C LEU A 404 24.12 -11.32 -13.96
N CYS A 405 23.74 -10.46 -14.90
CA CYS A 405 24.47 -10.28 -16.13
C CYS A 405 25.05 -8.85 -16.27
N ALA A 406 26.35 -8.76 -16.58
CA ALA A 406 27.01 -7.50 -16.91
C ALA A 406 27.10 -7.32 -18.43
N SER A 407 26.76 -6.14 -18.92
CA SER A 407 27.02 -5.78 -20.33
C SER A 407 28.51 -5.51 -20.53
N ARG A 408 29.14 -6.13 -21.52
CA ARG A 408 30.54 -5.88 -21.88
C ARG A 408 30.79 -4.51 -22.51
N SER A 409 29.76 -3.80 -22.98
CA SER A 409 29.84 -2.41 -23.45
C SER A 409 28.53 -1.68 -23.21
N GLN A 410 28.60 -0.39 -22.84
CA GLN A 410 27.44 0.50 -22.75
C GLN A 410 26.74 0.74 -24.10
N GLN A 411 27.37 0.39 -25.23
CA GLN A 411 26.82 0.54 -26.59
C GLN A 411 25.97 -0.64 -27.05
N ALA A 412 26.05 -1.82 -26.42
CA ALA A 412 25.28 -3.03 -26.77
C ALA A 412 23.81 -2.98 -26.36
N ALA A 413 23.32 -1.86 -25.83
CA ALA A 413 21.93 -1.69 -25.40
C ALA A 413 20.90 -1.57 -26.56
N ARG A 414 21.34 -1.61 -27.81
CA ARG A 414 20.48 -1.53 -29.00
C ARG A 414 20.53 -2.85 -29.77
N HIS A 415 19.60 -3.73 -29.50
CA HIS A 415 18.97 -4.74 -30.37
C HIS A 415 19.86 -5.48 -31.40
N SER A 416 20.94 -6.15 -31.01
CA SER A 416 21.49 -7.19 -31.86
C SER A 416 21.23 -8.57 -31.29
N THR A 417 20.50 -9.37 -32.04
CA THR A 417 20.08 -10.76 -31.70
C THR A 417 21.27 -11.72 -31.53
N VAL A 418 22.47 -11.34 -32.02
CA VAL A 418 23.69 -12.17 -32.02
C VAL A 418 24.41 -12.12 -30.66
N GLU A 419 24.28 -11.05 -29.89
CA GLU A 419 25.02 -10.87 -28.62
C GLU A 419 24.35 -11.54 -27.42
N LEU A 420 23.07 -11.93 -27.53
CA LEU A 420 22.29 -12.49 -26.44
C LEU A 420 22.76 -13.89 -25.97
N ASN A 421 23.41 -14.63 -26.82
CA ASN A 421 23.94 -15.98 -26.50
C ASN A 421 25.42 -16.03 -26.12
N SER A 422 26.22 -15.01 -26.44
CA SER A 422 27.68 -15.08 -26.28
C SER A 422 28.34 -13.83 -25.69
N GLY A 423 27.60 -12.71 -25.56
CA GLY A 423 28.19 -11.40 -25.23
C GLY A 423 28.09 -10.98 -23.75
N TRP A 424 27.25 -11.59 -22.95
CA TRP A 424 27.08 -11.21 -21.55
C TRP A 424 27.81 -12.15 -20.60
N ALA A 425 28.71 -11.60 -19.80
CA ALA A 425 29.25 -12.32 -18.67
C ALA A 425 28.19 -12.35 -17.56
N CYS A 426 27.66 -13.52 -17.24
CA CYS A 426 26.69 -13.68 -16.16
C CYS A 426 27.32 -14.48 -15.01
N ILE A 427 26.95 -14.09 -13.79
CA ILE A 427 27.14 -14.90 -12.61
C ILE A 427 25.88 -15.77 -12.50
N ASP A 428 26.06 -17.07 -12.57
CA ASP A 428 24.97 -18.03 -12.62
C ASP A 428 24.41 -18.33 -11.22
N ASN A 429 23.09 -18.59 -11.14
CA ASN A 429 22.39 -19.07 -9.96
C ASN A 429 22.59 -18.18 -8.71
N ILE A 430 22.30 -16.91 -8.85
CA ILE A 430 22.53 -15.90 -7.79
C ILE A 430 21.39 -15.76 -6.80
N GLY A 431 20.29 -16.49 -6.94
CA GLY A 431 19.13 -16.31 -6.09
C GLY A 431 18.29 -17.57 -5.93
N SER A 432 17.58 -17.64 -4.83
CA SER A 432 16.65 -18.71 -4.50
C SER A 432 15.22 -18.21 -4.37
N PHE A 433 14.27 -19.00 -4.90
CA PHE A 433 12.84 -18.71 -4.78
C PHE A 433 12.32 -19.06 -3.39
N GLU A 434 11.47 -18.21 -2.83
CA GLU A 434 10.75 -18.54 -1.59
C GLU A 434 9.82 -19.76 -1.78
N LYS A 435 9.71 -20.59 -0.74
CA LYS A 435 9.00 -21.88 -0.80
C LYS A 435 7.48 -21.84 -1.01
N ASN A 436 6.84 -20.68 -0.94
CA ASN A 436 5.38 -20.53 -0.95
C ASN A 436 4.87 -19.64 -2.10
N THR A 437 5.28 -19.87 -3.32
CA THR A 437 4.75 -19.18 -4.50
C THR A 437 3.53 -19.91 -5.04
N ASN A 438 2.37 -19.65 -4.47
CA ASN A 438 1.08 -19.88 -5.17
C ASN A 438 0.91 -18.82 -6.26
N MET A 439 -0.04 -19.02 -7.19
CA MET A 439 -0.44 -18.04 -8.20
C MET A 439 -0.53 -16.63 -7.57
N GLY A 440 0.49 -15.83 -7.74
CA GLY A 440 0.63 -14.55 -7.05
C GLY A 440 2.02 -13.95 -7.34
N TRP A 441 2.62 -13.34 -6.32
CA TRP A 441 3.97 -12.80 -6.42
C TRP A 441 5.03 -13.84 -6.03
N ALA A 442 5.97 -14.08 -6.93
CA ALA A 442 7.19 -14.84 -6.63
C ALA A 442 8.25 -13.88 -6.09
N THR A 443 8.86 -14.23 -4.95
CA THR A 443 10.01 -13.50 -4.40
C THR A 443 11.27 -14.35 -4.53
N ILE A 444 12.35 -13.71 -4.95
CA ILE A 444 13.67 -14.31 -5.10
C ILE A 444 14.64 -13.51 -4.25
N ASP A 445 15.27 -14.16 -3.28
CA ASP A 445 16.37 -13.58 -2.51
C ASP A 445 17.70 -13.81 -3.22
N LEU A 446 18.50 -12.76 -3.43
CA LEU A 446 19.83 -12.87 -4.00
C LEU A 446 20.83 -13.37 -2.93
N HIS A 447 21.74 -14.24 -3.36
CA HIS A 447 22.81 -14.73 -2.52
C HIS A 447 23.84 -13.63 -2.23
N GLN A 448 24.42 -13.64 -1.04
CA GLN A 448 25.38 -12.62 -0.60
C GLN A 448 26.57 -12.45 -1.55
N ASP A 449 27.10 -13.57 -2.08
CA ASP A 449 28.24 -13.58 -3.00
C ASP A 449 27.96 -12.82 -4.31
N ALA A 450 26.69 -12.77 -4.74
CA ALA A 450 26.28 -12.06 -5.94
C ALA A 450 26.07 -10.56 -5.73
N ILE A 451 25.80 -10.14 -4.50
CA ILE A 451 25.48 -8.75 -4.15
C ILE A 451 26.66 -7.81 -4.44
N HIS A 452 27.90 -8.28 -4.25
CA HIS A 452 29.12 -7.51 -4.56
C HIS A 452 29.29 -7.16 -6.03
N SER A 453 28.62 -7.87 -6.91
CA SER A 453 28.64 -7.65 -8.37
C SER A 453 27.47 -6.79 -8.84
N PHE A 454 26.67 -6.25 -7.91
CA PHE A 454 25.50 -5.44 -8.20
C PHE A 454 25.92 -4.07 -8.74
N SER A 455 25.27 -3.60 -9.80
CA SER A 455 25.59 -2.28 -10.38
C SER A 455 24.97 -1.16 -9.55
N LEU A 456 25.81 -0.26 -9.03
CA LEU A 456 25.37 0.99 -8.40
C LEU A 456 25.23 2.15 -9.40
N LYS A 457 25.73 1.94 -10.64
CA LYS A 457 25.70 2.95 -11.69
C LYS A 457 25.06 2.38 -12.95
N GLY A 458 23.88 2.86 -13.27
CA GLY A 458 23.17 2.49 -14.48
C GLY A 458 22.31 1.24 -14.35
N ILE A 459 22.30 0.40 -15.37
CA ILE A 459 21.31 -0.66 -15.51
C ILE A 459 21.83 -1.99 -14.97
N THR A 460 21.15 -2.54 -13.98
CA THR A 460 21.32 -3.92 -13.50
C THR A 460 20.44 -4.87 -14.30
N ARG A 461 21.01 -5.98 -14.81
CA ARG A 461 20.29 -6.94 -15.64
C ARG A 461 20.31 -8.32 -15.04
N PHE A 462 19.16 -8.98 -15.09
CA PHE A 462 18.97 -10.35 -14.66
C PHE A 462 18.52 -11.22 -15.82
N ARG A 463 18.97 -12.47 -15.82
CA ARG A 463 18.48 -13.52 -16.72
C ARG A 463 17.74 -14.57 -15.92
N LEU A 464 16.48 -14.79 -16.27
CA LEU A 464 15.68 -15.90 -15.77
C LEU A 464 15.79 -17.07 -16.75
N ARG A 465 16.17 -18.23 -16.26
CA ARG A 465 16.23 -19.48 -17.03
C ARG A 465 15.74 -20.66 -16.21
N MET A 466 15.44 -21.74 -16.87
CA MET A 466 15.07 -23.01 -16.24
C MET A 466 16.18 -24.04 -16.47
N SER A 467 16.63 -24.70 -15.41
CA SER A 467 17.64 -25.76 -15.46
C SER A 467 16.99 -27.14 -15.37
N GLY A 468 17.68 -28.19 -15.83
CA GLY A 468 17.24 -29.58 -15.71
C GLY A 468 16.05 -29.95 -16.60
N ILE A 469 15.77 -29.16 -17.64
CA ILE A 469 14.69 -29.41 -18.61
C ILE A 469 15.21 -29.99 -19.94
N GLU A 470 16.52 -30.17 -20.06
CA GLU A 470 17.22 -30.62 -21.28
C GLU A 470 16.71 -32.01 -21.76
N ASN A 471 16.36 -32.87 -20.81
CA ASN A 471 15.92 -34.23 -21.08
C ASN A 471 14.41 -34.41 -21.26
N MET A 472 13.61 -33.33 -21.12
CA MET A 472 12.16 -33.38 -21.30
C MET A 472 11.81 -33.23 -22.77
N ARG A 473 11.77 -34.32 -23.55
CA ARG A 473 11.66 -34.23 -25.03
C ARG A 473 10.28 -33.83 -25.57
N THR A 474 9.20 -33.94 -24.83
CA THR A 474 7.84 -33.81 -25.40
C THR A 474 6.86 -32.93 -24.61
N GLU A 475 7.17 -32.51 -23.38
CA GLU A 475 6.23 -31.78 -22.55
C GLU A 475 6.56 -30.27 -22.46
N ARG A 476 5.51 -29.46 -22.50
CA ARG A 476 5.63 -28.03 -22.21
C ARG A 476 5.80 -27.84 -20.71
N ALA A 477 6.84 -27.12 -20.30
CA ALA A 477 7.07 -26.76 -18.91
C ALA A 477 7.60 -25.34 -18.83
N TYR A 478 6.71 -24.38 -18.57
CA TYR A 478 7.10 -22.98 -18.50
C TYR A 478 6.34 -22.21 -17.43
N VAL A 479 6.93 -21.09 -17.02
CA VAL A 479 6.33 -20.08 -16.17
C VAL A 479 6.26 -18.76 -16.94
N GLN A 480 5.18 -18.04 -16.76
CA GLN A 480 4.99 -16.69 -17.28
C GLN A 480 4.93 -15.69 -16.13
N PHE A 481 5.61 -14.56 -16.31
CA PHE A 481 5.56 -13.43 -15.38
C PHE A 481 5.03 -12.22 -16.12
N ASP A 482 4.23 -11.40 -15.43
CA ASP A 482 3.72 -10.15 -15.97
C ASP A 482 4.86 -9.14 -16.14
N ARG A 483 4.81 -8.32 -17.19
CA ARG A 483 5.76 -7.24 -17.45
C ARG A 483 5.27 -5.87 -16.96
N GLY A 484 4.03 -5.78 -16.51
CA GLY A 484 3.42 -4.51 -16.16
C GLY A 484 3.03 -3.61 -17.35
N ILE A 485 3.02 -4.15 -18.58
CA ILE A 485 2.67 -3.35 -19.78
C ILE A 485 1.20 -2.98 -19.79
N SER A 486 0.34 -3.93 -19.48
CA SER A 486 -1.12 -3.73 -19.42
C SER A 486 -1.56 -3.10 -18.10
N ASP A 487 -0.82 -3.35 -17.04
CA ASP A 487 -1.04 -2.85 -15.70
C ASP A 487 0.31 -2.70 -15.01
N ILE A 488 0.75 -1.47 -14.83
CA ILE A 488 2.05 -1.12 -14.22
C ILE A 488 2.21 -1.69 -12.81
N SER A 489 1.10 -1.94 -12.13
CA SER A 489 1.08 -2.53 -10.79
C SER A 489 1.62 -3.97 -10.74
N ASN A 490 1.65 -4.65 -11.88
CA ASN A 490 2.19 -6.00 -12.02
C ASN A 490 3.66 -6.01 -12.49
N SER A 491 4.28 -4.84 -12.62
CA SER A 491 5.69 -4.73 -13.06
C SER A 491 6.61 -5.52 -12.14
N PRO A 492 7.66 -6.14 -12.67
CA PRO A 492 8.75 -6.67 -11.87
C PRO A 492 9.36 -5.60 -10.97
N VAL A 493 9.58 -5.93 -9.69
CA VAL A 493 10.12 -5.01 -8.69
C VAL A 493 11.40 -5.55 -8.10
N LEU A 494 12.44 -4.73 -8.07
CA LEU A 494 13.71 -4.99 -7.41
C LEU A 494 13.78 -4.19 -6.12
N LEU A 495 13.97 -4.87 -5.00
CA LEU A 495 14.12 -4.30 -3.66
C LEU A 495 15.58 -4.37 -3.26
N VAL A 496 16.20 -3.25 -3.01
CA VAL A 496 17.62 -3.16 -2.65
C VAL A 496 17.77 -2.49 -1.29
N ARG A 497 18.39 -3.18 -0.35
CA ARG A 497 18.81 -2.61 0.92
C ARG A 497 20.30 -2.29 0.87
N TYR A 498 20.68 -1.13 1.37
CA TYR A 498 22.08 -0.69 1.37
C TYR A 498 22.42 0.08 2.64
N THR A 499 23.71 0.22 2.91
CA THR A 499 24.27 1.08 3.97
C THR A 499 25.26 2.07 3.35
N TYR A 500 25.50 3.19 4.03
CA TYR A 500 26.52 4.18 3.69
C TYR A 500 27.87 3.79 4.26
#